data_0e973a7e679ec6ccea8f97e629e65a06
#
_entry.id   0e973a7e679ec6ccea8f97e629e65a06
#
_cell.length_a   1.000
_cell.length_b   1.000
_cell.length_c   1.000
_cell.angle_alpha   90.00
_cell.angle_beta   90.00
_cell.angle_gamma   90.00
#
_symmetry.space_group_name_H-M   'P 1'
#
loop_
_entity.id
_entity.type
_entity.pdbx_description
1 polymer ?
#
loop_
_entity_poly.entity_id
_entity_poly.type
_entity_poly.pdbx_seq_one_letter_code
_entity_poly.pdbx_strand_id
1 'polypeptide(L)'
;MGTIRKTPESPREPYTSPAKVLLNGLGPDELLGGYGRYKTVFSQHGRWSRVVEEVRTSRQLPRGDRQGILIIVLLLQLQMDLSRIPIRNLGRDDRVISSHGKEVRHPFLSLPFVKFVAELPVHHKLDPRLDLGVGDKMLLRLVAKKLGLVEASTRKKRAMQFGSHSARMQGGEAERKGDLWLK
;
A
#
# COMPACT_ATOMS: atom_id res chain seq x y z
N MET A 1 23.43 -1.43 -10.43
CA MET A 1 23.16 -1.61 -11.87
C MET A 1 22.01 -2.57 -12.05
N GLY A 2 21.00 -2.20 -12.84
CA GLY A 2 19.91 -3.09 -13.20
C GLY A 2 20.29 -3.96 -14.40
N THR A 3 19.70 -5.16 -14.52
CA THR A 3 19.84 -6.01 -15.67
C THR A 3 18.49 -6.20 -16.37
N ILE A 4 18.46 -6.08 -17.68
CA ILE A 4 17.26 -6.30 -18.49
C ILE A 4 17.46 -7.58 -19.31
N ARG A 5 16.42 -8.42 -19.34
CA ARG A 5 16.29 -9.50 -20.33
C ARG A 5 15.53 -8.98 -21.55
N LYS A 6 16.13 -9.06 -22.73
CA LYS A 6 15.45 -8.73 -24.00
C LYS A 6 14.43 -9.79 -24.39
N THR A 7 14.73 -11.06 -24.08
CA THR A 7 13.82 -12.21 -24.24
C THR A 7 14.05 -13.17 -23.07
N PRO A 8 13.14 -14.14 -22.79
CA PRO A 8 13.36 -15.15 -21.76
C PRO A 8 14.66 -15.92 -21.87
N GLU A 9 15.19 -16.08 -23.08
CA GLU A 9 16.39 -16.87 -23.41
C GLU A 9 17.66 -16.04 -23.55
N SER A 10 17.55 -14.68 -23.62
CA SER A 10 18.73 -13.84 -23.77
C SER A 10 19.49 -13.68 -22.45
N PRO A 11 20.83 -13.63 -22.48
CA PRO A 11 21.62 -13.36 -21.30
C PRO A 11 21.25 -12.00 -20.71
N ARG A 12 21.39 -11.87 -19.39
CA ARG A 12 21.18 -10.59 -18.68
C ARG A 12 22.34 -9.67 -18.98
N GLU A 13 22.09 -8.58 -19.64
CA GLU A 13 23.08 -7.54 -19.89
C GLU A 13 22.97 -6.42 -18.83
N PRO A 14 24.10 -5.85 -18.36
CA PRO A 14 24.09 -4.66 -17.54
C PRO A 14 23.39 -3.52 -18.31
N TYR A 15 22.45 -2.84 -17.63
CA TYR A 15 21.74 -1.73 -18.22
C TYR A 15 21.80 -0.51 -17.29
N THR A 16 22.22 0.62 -17.83
CA THR A 16 22.14 1.90 -17.15
C THR A 16 21.05 2.76 -17.80
N SER A 17 19.98 3.00 -17.06
CA SER A 17 18.87 3.82 -17.56
C SER A 17 19.31 5.28 -17.75
N PRO A 18 19.07 5.89 -18.92
CA PRO A 18 19.28 7.32 -19.14
C PRO A 18 18.22 8.19 -18.47
N ALA A 19 17.12 7.60 -18.01
CA ALA A 19 16.04 8.35 -17.36
C ALA A 19 16.56 9.06 -16.11
N LYS A 20 16.26 10.37 -15.99
CA LYS A 20 16.57 11.18 -14.82
C LYS A 20 15.45 11.15 -13.78
N VAL A 21 14.22 10.95 -14.23
CA VAL A 21 13.01 10.91 -13.40
C VAL A 21 12.45 9.51 -13.36
N LEU A 22 12.12 9.04 -12.17
CA LEU A 22 11.45 7.76 -11.91
C LEU A 22 10.07 8.00 -11.30
N LEU A 23 9.05 7.32 -11.85
CA LEU A 23 7.72 7.31 -11.25
C LEU A 23 7.61 6.15 -10.27
N ASN A 24 7.28 6.45 -9.03
CA ASN A 24 7.12 5.46 -7.96
C ASN A 24 5.62 5.30 -7.63
N GLY A 25 5.18 4.05 -7.52
CA GLY A 25 3.80 3.68 -7.18
C GLY A 25 3.47 3.71 -5.68
N LEU A 26 4.24 4.43 -4.85
CA LEU A 26 3.97 4.59 -3.42
C LEU A 26 2.68 5.39 -3.18
N GLY A 27 1.91 5.01 -2.16
CA GLY A 27 0.73 5.73 -1.69
C GLY A 27 -0.61 4.99 -1.84
N PRO A 28 -0.86 4.20 -2.89
CA PRO A 28 -2.15 3.53 -3.07
C PRO A 28 -2.55 2.57 -1.96
N ASP A 29 -1.60 1.94 -1.30
CA ASP A 29 -1.89 1.01 -0.21
C ASP A 29 -2.44 1.75 1.02
N GLU A 30 -1.93 2.93 1.31
CA GLU A 30 -2.31 3.80 2.41
C GLU A 30 -3.60 4.59 2.10
N LEU A 31 -3.73 5.09 0.89
CA LEU A 31 -4.85 5.93 0.48
C LEU A 31 -6.12 5.12 0.17
N LEU A 32 -5.97 3.93 -0.40
CA LEU A 32 -7.06 3.12 -0.94
C LEU A 32 -7.19 1.74 -0.26
N GLY A 33 -6.52 1.53 0.86
CA GLY A 33 -6.67 0.32 1.66
C GLY A 33 -6.12 -0.94 1.02
N GLY A 34 -4.84 -0.91 0.60
CA GLY A 34 -4.18 -2.06 -0.05
C GLY A 34 -3.66 -3.13 0.89
N TYR A 35 -3.63 -2.90 2.20
CA TYR A 35 -3.09 -3.87 3.16
C TYR A 35 -4.14 -4.86 3.64
N GLY A 36 -3.78 -6.14 3.71
CA GLY A 36 -4.68 -7.21 4.17
C GLY A 36 -5.22 -7.00 5.60
N ARG A 37 -4.51 -6.21 6.43
CA ARG A 37 -4.96 -5.88 7.79
C ARG A 37 -6.30 -5.14 7.83
N TYR A 38 -6.68 -4.39 6.80
CA TYR A 38 -8.00 -3.75 6.75
C TYR A 38 -9.13 -4.77 6.73
N LYS A 39 -8.97 -5.87 5.99
CA LYS A 39 -9.92 -7.00 6.01
C LYS A 39 -9.95 -7.66 7.38
N THR A 40 -8.79 -7.87 8.00
CA THR A 40 -8.67 -8.46 9.33
C THR A 40 -9.32 -7.58 10.40
N VAL A 41 -9.10 -6.26 10.37
CA VAL A 41 -9.76 -5.31 11.28
C VAL A 41 -11.27 -5.37 11.15
N PHE A 42 -11.77 -5.45 9.93
CA PHE A 42 -13.20 -5.53 9.66
C PHE A 42 -13.81 -6.85 10.13
N SER A 43 -13.11 -7.98 9.97
CA SER A 43 -13.62 -9.32 10.34
C SER A 43 -13.43 -9.68 11.82
N GLN A 44 -12.41 -9.14 12.49
CA GLN A 44 -12.04 -9.47 13.87
C GLN A 44 -12.42 -8.35 14.86
N HIS A 45 -13.71 -8.23 15.15
CA HIS A 45 -14.27 -7.22 16.08
C HIS A 45 -13.62 -7.22 17.48
N GLY A 46 -13.13 -8.36 17.97
CA GLY A 46 -12.60 -8.50 19.32
C GLY A 46 -11.29 -7.77 19.62
N ARG A 47 -10.43 -7.58 18.63
CA ARG A 47 -9.12 -6.90 18.82
C ARG A 47 -9.22 -5.38 18.88
N TRP A 48 -10.30 -4.80 18.36
CA TRP A 48 -10.51 -3.36 18.25
C TRP A 48 -11.60 -2.84 19.15
N SER A 49 -12.12 -3.67 20.05
CA SER A 49 -13.23 -3.34 20.94
C SER A 49 -13.04 -2.02 21.70
N ARG A 50 -11.81 -1.75 22.19
CA ARG A 50 -11.49 -0.51 22.89
C ARG A 50 -11.55 0.71 21.97
N VAL A 51 -10.95 0.63 20.78
CA VAL A 51 -10.96 1.72 19.79
C VAL A 51 -12.38 1.97 19.28
N VAL A 52 -13.13 0.90 19.03
CA VAL A 52 -14.55 0.95 18.63
C VAL A 52 -15.37 1.65 19.71
N GLU A 53 -15.16 1.30 20.98
CA GLU A 53 -15.89 1.89 22.10
C GLU A 53 -15.52 3.36 22.32
N GLU A 54 -14.25 3.71 22.21
CA GLU A 54 -13.75 5.09 22.30
C GLU A 54 -14.33 5.96 21.18
N VAL A 55 -14.30 5.47 19.92
CA VAL A 55 -14.89 6.17 18.78
C VAL A 55 -16.40 6.33 18.96
N ARG A 56 -17.10 5.30 19.45
CA ARG A 56 -18.52 5.33 19.72
C ARG A 56 -18.86 6.40 20.75
N THR A 57 -18.12 6.43 21.85
CA THR A 57 -18.35 7.36 22.96
C THR A 57 -18.02 8.81 22.56
N SER A 58 -16.87 9.02 21.92
CA SER A 58 -16.43 10.36 21.50
C SER A 58 -17.30 10.98 20.41
N ARG A 59 -17.95 10.17 19.58
CA ARG A 59 -18.80 10.59 18.46
C ARG A 59 -20.28 10.45 18.71
N GLN A 60 -20.69 10.05 19.92
CA GLN A 60 -22.10 9.85 20.32
C GLN A 60 -22.89 8.96 19.35
N LEU A 61 -22.24 7.91 18.80
CA LEU A 61 -22.87 7.01 17.84
C LEU A 61 -23.86 6.06 18.52
N PRO A 62 -25.00 5.74 17.87
CA PRO A 62 -25.99 4.85 18.43
C PRO A 62 -25.44 3.48 18.80
N ARG A 63 -25.93 2.90 19.91
CA ARG A 63 -25.68 1.49 20.24
C ARG A 63 -26.31 0.63 19.16
N GLY A 64 -25.50 -0.10 18.41
CA GLY A 64 -25.97 -0.99 17.32
C GLY A 64 -25.53 -0.60 15.92
N ASP A 65 -25.05 0.63 15.69
CA ASP A 65 -24.46 1.03 14.41
C ASP A 65 -23.02 0.48 14.25
N ARG A 66 -22.94 -0.85 14.11
CA ARG A 66 -21.67 -1.55 13.89
C ARG A 66 -20.99 -1.12 12.58
N GLN A 67 -21.77 -0.87 11.56
CA GLN A 67 -21.24 -0.55 10.23
C GLN A 67 -20.63 0.86 10.20
N GLY A 68 -21.29 1.85 10.78
CA GLY A 68 -20.75 3.20 10.90
C GLY A 68 -19.45 3.25 11.72
N ILE A 69 -19.42 2.52 12.84
CA ILE A 69 -18.22 2.42 13.67
C ILE A 69 -17.05 1.80 12.89
N LEU A 70 -17.28 0.71 12.15
CA LEU A 70 -16.24 0.06 11.34
C LEU A 70 -15.70 0.98 10.24
N ILE A 71 -16.56 1.76 9.60
CA ILE A 71 -16.16 2.76 8.62
C ILE A 71 -15.22 3.80 9.25
N ILE A 72 -15.54 4.30 10.45
CA ILE A 72 -14.71 5.27 11.16
C ILE A 72 -13.35 4.65 11.54
N VAL A 73 -13.33 3.42 12.05
CA VAL A 73 -12.09 2.72 12.37
C VAL A 73 -11.21 2.54 11.12
N LEU A 74 -11.80 2.20 9.98
CA LEU A 74 -11.08 2.10 8.71
C LEU A 74 -10.53 3.47 8.27
N LEU A 75 -11.28 4.54 8.41
CA LEU A 75 -10.81 5.91 8.12
C LEU A 75 -9.62 6.30 8.99
N LEU A 76 -9.71 6.08 10.30
CA LEU A 76 -8.62 6.36 11.22
C LEU A 76 -7.36 5.55 10.87
N GLN A 77 -7.53 4.28 10.50
CA GLN A 77 -6.42 3.43 10.09
C GLN A 77 -5.76 3.93 8.79
N LEU A 78 -6.55 4.32 7.78
CA LEU A 78 -6.04 4.90 6.55
C LEU A 78 -5.27 6.21 6.83
N GLN A 79 -5.81 7.06 7.68
CA GLN A 79 -5.17 8.32 8.07
C GLN A 79 -3.85 8.10 8.81
N MET A 80 -3.80 7.14 9.74
CA MET A 80 -2.58 6.76 10.42
C MET A 80 -1.52 6.21 9.46
N ASP A 81 -1.93 5.41 8.49
CA ASP A 81 -1.01 4.85 7.51
C ASP A 81 -0.44 5.95 6.60
N LEU A 82 -1.28 6.87 6.15
CA LEU A 82 -0.85 8.02 5.36
C LEU A 82 0.14 8.92 6.13
N SER A 83 -0.14 9.22 7.39
CA SER A 83 0.74 10.04 8.22
C SER A 83 2.13 9.42 8.48
N ARG A 84 2.25 8.10 8.33
CA ARG A 84 3.52 7.37 8.51
C ARG A 84 4.38 7.29 7.25
N ILE A 85 3.83 7.59 6.07
CA ILE A 85 4.57 7.51 4.79
C ILE A 85 5.88 8.33 4.83
N PRO A 86 5.89 9.59 5.28
CA PRO A 86 7.11 10.39 5.29
C PRO A 86 8.24 9.77 6.10
N ILE A 87 7.88 9.16 7.24
CA ILE A 87 8.86 8.58 8.18
C ILE A 87 9.34 7.20 7.72
N ARG A 88 8.43 6.37 7.18
CA ARG A 88 8.73 4.97 6.86
C ARG A 88 9.30 4.74 5.47
N ASN A 89 8.65 5.27 4.46
CA ASN A 89 8.89 4.87 3.08
C ASN A 89 9.51 6.00 2.25
N LEU A 90 8.92 7.20 2.29
CA LEU A 90 9.24 8.28 1.38
C LEU A 90 10.71 8.70 1.48
N GLY A 91 11.18 8.99 2.68
CA GLY A 91 12.56 9.42 2.89
C GLY A 91 13.60 8.35 2.59
N ARG A 92 13.26 7.06 2.77
CA ARG A 92 14.14 5.95 2.38
C ARG A 92 14.23 5.85 0.87
N ASP A 93 13.10 5.82 0.20
CA ASP A 93 13.02 5.65 -1.25
C ASP A 93 13.67 6.84 -1.97
N ASP A 94 13.45 8.05 -1.48
CA ASP A 94 14.09 9.27 -1.99
C ASP A 94 15.62 9.20 -1.86
N ARG A 95 16.14 8.87 -0.68
CA ARG A 95 17.59 8.75 -0.47
C ARG A 95 18.23 7.70 -1.36
N VAL A 96 17.61 6.53 -1.52
CA VAL A 96 18.15 5.47 -2.38
C VAL A 96 18.15 5.89 -3.84
N ILE A 97 17.11 6.54 -4.32
CA ILE A 97 16.98 6.94 -5.72
C ILE A 97 17.88 8.14 -6.02
N SER A 98 17.91 9.15 -5.14
CA SER A 98 18.72 10.35 -5.33
C SER A 98 20.22 10.07 -5.23
N SER A 99 20.66 9.08 -4.45
CA SER A 99 22.07 8.65 -4.40
C SER A 99 22.60 8.13 -5.75
N HIS A 100 21.69 7.77 -6.65
CA HIS A 100 22.02 7.40 -8.04
C HIS A 100 21.82 8.54 -9.05
N GLY A 101 21.73 9.79 -8.58
CA GLY A 101 21.53 10.98 -9.45
C GLY A 101 20.17 10.97 -10.17
N LYS A 102 19.15 10.34 -9.58
CA LYS A 102 17.79 10.27 -10.12
C LYS A 102 16.83 11.04 -9.24
N GLU A 103 15.79 11.61 -9.85
CA GLU A 103 14.66 12.22 -9.16
C GLU A 103 13.51 11.20 -9.08
N VAL A 104 12.89 11.06 -7.92
CA VAL A 104 11.67 10.23 -7.77
C VAL A 104 10.44 11.12 -7.69
N ARG A 105 9.39 10.73 -8.40
CA ARG A 105 8.06 11.34 -8.30
C ARG A 105 7.03 10.31 -7.88
N HIS A 106 6.16 10.73 -6.96
CA HIS A 106 5.11 9.90 -6.38
C HIS A 106 3.73 10.44 -6.80
N PRO A 107 3.20 10.06 -7.99
CA PRO A 107 1.94 10.62 -8.51
C PRO A 107 0.76 10.45 -7.54
N PHE A 108 0.68 9.30 -6.86
CA PHE A 108 -0.37 9.01 -5.88
C PHE A 108 -0.26 9.81 -4.58
N LEU A 109 0.87 10.45 -4.32
CA LEU A 109 1.07 11.33 -3.16
C LEU A 109 1.03 12.81 -3.54
N SER A 110 0.68 13.15 -4.79
CA SER A 110 0.43 14.54 -5.18
C SER A 110 -0.75 15.12 -4.38
N LEU A 111 -0.63 16.36 -3.95
CA LEU A 111 -1.65 17.01 -3.12
C LEU A 111 -3.06 16.96 -3.74
N PRO A 112 -3.24 17.23 -5.06
CA PRO A 112 -4.57 17.12 -5.68
C PRO A 112 -5.14 15.71 -5.60
N PHE A 113 -4.32 14.67 -5.81
CA PHE A 113 -4.79 13.29 -5.72
C PHE A 113 -5.13 12.89 -4.29
N VAL A 114 -4.28 13.23 -3.32
CA VAL A 114 -4.53 12.98 -1.90
C VAL A 114 -5.83 13.66 -1.45
N LYS A 115 -6.03 14.93 -1.82
CA LYS A 115 -7.27 15.68 -1.53
C LYS A 115 -8.49 14.99 -2.13
N PHE A 116 -8.45 14.67 -3.41
CA PHE A 116 -9.54 13.96 -4.09
C PHE A 116 -9.89 12.65 -3.38
N VAL A 117 -8.89 11.83 -3.08
CA VAL A 117 -9.15 10.55 -2.39
C VAL A 117 -9.63 10.75 -0.96
N ALA A 118 -9.16 11.79 -0.25
CA ALA A 118 -9.61 12.08 1.10
C ALA A 118 -11.12 12.41 1.16
N GLU A 119 -11.62 13.10 0.17
CA GLU A 119 -13.05 13.49 0.04
C GLU A 119 -13.96 12.31 -0.32
N LEU A 120 -13.40 11.22 -0.89
CA LEU A 120 -14.22 10.06 -1.26
C LEU A 120 -14.68 9.24 -0.04
N PRO A 121 -15.93 8.77 -0.03
CA PRO A 121 -16.39 7.78 0.93
C PRO A 121 -15.55 6.50 0.93
N VAL A 122 -15.36 5.88 2.11
CA VAL A 122 -14.49 4.69 2.25
C VAL A 122 -14.94 3.55 1.35
N HIS A 123 -16.24 3.33 1.20
CA HIS A 123 -16.78 2.24 0.38
C HIS A 123 -16.50 2.38 -1.13
N HIS A 124 -16.07 3.55 -1.59
CA HIS A 124 -15.54 3.72 -2.95
C HIS A 124 -14.05 3.33 -3.05
N LYS A 125 -13.31 3.43 -1.95
CA LYS A 125 -11.86 3.14 -1.90
C LYS A 125 -11.59 1.65 -1.80
N LEU A 126 -12.28 1.00 -0.87
CA LEU A 126 -12.15 -0.43 -0.58
C LEU A 126 -13.46 -1.04 -0.07
N ASP A 127 -13.62 -2.35 -0.29
CA ASP A 127 -14.67 -3.15 0.34
C ASP A 127 -14.02 -4.34 1.06
N PRO A 128 -13.89 -4.31 2.40
CA PRO A 128 -13.23 -5.37 3.16
C PRO A 128 -14.02 -6.68 3.21
N ARG A 129 -15.26 -6.70 2.75
CA ARG A 129 -16.10 -7.91 2.64
C ARG A 129 -15.67 -8.78 1.46
N LEU A 130 -15.11 -8.16 0.42
CA LEU A 130 -14.64 -8.83 -0.78
C LEU A 130 -13.26 -9.45 -0.58
N ASP A 131 -12.87 -10.33 -1.48
CA ASP A 131 -11.56 -10.98 -1.42
C ASP A 131 -10.40 -10.05 -1.76
N LEU A 132 -9.21 -10.40 -1.24
CA LEU A 132 -7.97 -9.72 -1.60
C LEU A 132 -7.69 -9.90 -3.10
N GLY A 133 -7.40 -8.80 -3.77
CA GLY A 133 -7.31 -8.72 -5.22
C GLY A 133 -8.59 -8.18 -5.88
N VAL A 134 -9.66 -8.02 -5.10
CA VAL A 134 -10.94 -7.44 -5.55
C VAL A 134 -11.32 -6.23 -4.70
N GLY A 135 -11.47 -6.43 -3.39
CA GLY A 135 -11.97 -5.41 -2.48
C GLY A 135 -10.89 -4.42 -2.00
N ASP A 136 -9.64 -4.82 -1.95
CA ASP A 136 -8.52 -3.94 -1.63
C ASP A 136 -8.19 -3.03 -2.83
N LYS A 137 -8.00 -1.73 -2.59
CA LYS A 137 -7.77 -0.73 -3.65
C LYS A 137 -8.82 -0.78 -4.77
N MET A 138 -10.07 -1.02 -4.41
CA MET A 138 -11.15 -1.31 -5.35
C MET A 138 -11.25 -0.25 -6.46
N LEU A 139 -11.22 1.05 -6.10
CA LEU A 139 -11.27 2.13 -7.08
C LEU A 139 -10.13 2.04 -8.10
N LEU A 140 -8.89 1.83 -7.64
CA LEU A 140 -7.73 1.73 -8.51
C LEU A 140 -7.83 0.51 -9.45
N ARG A 141 -8.34 -0.62 -8.94
CA ARG A 141 -8.58 -1.82 -9.74
C ARG A 141 -9.63 -1.61 -10.82
N LEU A 142 -10.70 -0.92 -10.50
CA LEU A 142 -11.73 -0.56 -11.47
C LEU A 142 -11.18 0.35 -12.58
N VAL A 143 -10.38 1.35 -12.22
CA VAL A 143 -9.69 2.21 -13.18
C VAL A 143 -8.72 1.40 -14.05
N ALA A 144 -7.90 0.55 -13.46
CA ALA A 144 -6.97 -0.31 -14.21
C ALA A 144 -7.72 -1.21 -15.21
N LYS A 145 -8.81 -1.83 -14.78
CA LYS A 145 -9.66 -2.64 -15.66
C LYS A 145 -10.24 -1.82 -16.80
N LYS A 146 -10.75 -0.61 -16.52
CA LYS A 146 -11.29 0.31 -17.53
C LYS A 146 -10.23 0.73 -18.57
N LEU A 147 -8.98 0.83 -18.15
CA LEU A 147 -7.83 1.15 -19.01
C LEU A 147 -7.25 -0.08 -19.74
N GLY A 148 -7.90 -1.25 -19.67
CA GLY A 148 -7.45 -2.46 -20.34
C GLY A 148 -6.39 -3.26 -19.57
N LEU A 149 -5.97 -2.83 -18.38
CA LEU A 149 -4.98 -3.53 -17.54
C LEU A 149 -5.65 -4.65 -16.71
N VAL A 150 -6.33 -5.57 -17.39
CA VAL A 150 -7.20 -6.59 -16.77
C VAL A 150 -6.43 -7.47 -15.79
N GLU A 151 -5.30 -8.06 -16.20
CA GLU A 151 -4.48 -8.91 -15.34
C GLU A 151 -3.95 -8.14 -14.11
N ALA A 152 -3.44 -6.92 -14.30
CA ALA A 152 -2.93 -6.10 -13.20
C ALA A 152 -4.04 -5.75 -12.21
N SER A 153 -5.27 -5.55 -12.68
CA SER A 153 -6.43 -5.21 -11.86
C SER A 153 -6.84 -6.32 -10.87
N THR A 154 -6.50 -7.56 -11.13
CA THR A 154 -6.86 -8.73 -10.30
C THR A 154 -5.73 -9.25 -9.42
N ARG A 155 -4.50 -8.77 -9.62
CA ARG A 155 -3.35 -9.24 -8.84
C ARG A 155 -3.48 -8.89 -7.37
N LYS A 156 -3.30 -9.89 -6.50
CA LYS A 156 -3.23 -9.69 -5.05
C LYS A 156 -2.01 -8.85 -4.67
N LYS A 157 -2.19 -7.97 -3.66
CA LYS A 157 -1.10 -7.19 -3.10
C LYS A 157 0.00 -8.10 -2.57
N ARG A 158 1.23 -7.84 -3.01
CA ARG A 158 2.45 -8.42 -2.44
C ARG A 158 3.44 -7.30 -2.14
N ALA A 159 4.11 -7.37 -1.00
CA ALA A 159 5.21 -6.48 -0.73
C ALA A 159 6.39 -6.82 -1.67
N MET A 160 7.16 -5.80 -2.08
CA MET A 160 8.22 -5.96 -3.07
C MET A 160 9.23 -7.03 -2.67
N GLN A 161 9.64 -7.07 -1.41
CA GLN A 161 10.61 -8.05 -0.89
C GLN A 161 10.11 -9.51 -1.03
N PHE A 162 8.81 -9.74 -0.99
CA PHE A 162 8.23 -11.07 -1.22
C PHE A 162 7.98 -11.35 -2.70
N GLY A 163 7.67 -10.32 -3.47
CA GLY A 163 7.49 -10.43 -4.92
C GLY A 163 8.79 -10.68 -5.67
N SER A 164 9.88 -10.03 -5.26
CA SER A 164 11.22 -10.21 -5.81
C SER A 164 11.98 -11.43 -5.25
N HIS A 165 11.41 -12.13 -4.27
CA HIS A 165 12.05 -13.18 -3.50
C HIS A 165 13.33 -12.76 -2.73
N SER A 166 13.65 -11.47 -2.66
CA SER A 166 14.84 -10.97 -1.98
C SER A 166 14.89 -11.37 -0.50
N ALA A 167 13.73 -11.45 0.17
CA ALA A 167 13.65 -11.93 1.55
C ALA A 167 14.03 -13.42 1.73
N ARG A 168 14.02 -14.23 0.66
CA ARG A 168 14.42 -15.64 0.71
C ARG A 168 15.90 -15.86 0.42
N MET A 169 16.56 -14.87 -0.16
CA MET A 169 17.99 -14.96 -0.51
C MET A 169 18.91 -14.76 0.71
N GLN A 170 18.39 -14.32 1.85
CA GLN A 170 19.14 -13.93 3.05
C GLN A 170 19.09 -14.96 4.18
N GLY A 171 18.96 -16.27 3.92
CA GLY A 171 19.04 -17.30 4.96
C GLY A 171 17.75 -17.54 5.75
N GLY A 172 17.84 -18.25 6.90
CA GLY A 172 16.71 -18.76 7.67
C GLY A 172 15.76 -17.72 8.27
N GLU A 173 14.66 -18.17 8.88
CA GLU A 173 13.58 -17.29 9.39
C GLU A 173 14.03 -16.24 10.42
N ALA A 174 15.07 -16.49 11.17
CA ALA A 174 15.60 -15.56 12.19
C ALA A 174 16.32 -14.35 11.57
N GLU A 175 16.90 -14.48 10.38
CA GLU A 175 17.67 -13.42 9.72
C GLU A 175 16.81 -12.51 8.80
N ARG A 176 15.51 -12.74 8.74
CA ARG A 176 14.59 -12.01 7.86
C ARG A 176 14.14 -10.64 8.37
N LYS A 177 14.50 -10.28 9.60
CA LYS A 177 14.16 -8.97 10.17
C LYS A 177 15.32 -8.01 9.93
N GLY A 178 15.09 -7.00 9.10
CA GLY A 178 16.07 -5.97 8.74
C GLY A 178 16.71 -5.22 9.92
N ASP A 179 16.11 -5.34 11.10
CA ASP A 179 16.57 -4.75 12.35
C ASP A 179 17.87 -5.42 12.87
N LEU A 180 18.19 -6.62 12.41
CA LEU A 180 19.42 -7.34 12.81
C LEU A 180 20.69 -6.79 12.14
N TRP A 181 20.53 -5.97 11.09
CA TRP A 181 21.64 -5.37 10.34
C TRP A 181 21.99 -3.95 10.78
N LEU A 182 21.25 -3.42 11.77
CA LEU A 182 21.46 -2.07 12.31
C LEU A 182 22.19 -2.07 13.66
N LYS A 183 22.93 -3.15 13.97
CA LYS A 183 23.80 -3.22 15.12
C LYS A 183 25.22 -2.82 14.77
#